data_557fc79057c8ef2b4f62fe7a10ec87c8
#
_entry.id   557fc79057c8ef2b4f62fe7a10ec87c8
#
_cell.length_a   1.000
_cell.length_b   1.000
_cell.length_c   1.000
_cell.angle_alpha   90.00
_cell.angle_beta   90.00
_cell.angle_gamma   90.00
#
_symmetry.space_group_name_H-M   'P 1'
#
loop_
_entity.id
_entity.type
_entity.pdbx_description
1 polymer ?
#
loop_
_entity_poly.entity_id
_entity_poly.type
_entity_poly.pdbx_seq_one_letter_code
_entity_poly.pdbx_strand_id
1 'polypeptide(L)'
;RRQRQMCIRDRVKCIRQETCIGVLAVHRITLALAVFHVVLGLMLLEVRNSRDPRASIQNGWWGPKILSLLAVIMAMFLLPSGVIVAWANYVAPLFAMAFIFLGLVLLVDFAHTWSETCLDEWERHGNDVWKYILVGTTLGSYMLVAVATVLLYIFFAPVSYTHLTLP
;
A
#
# COMPACT_ATOMS: atom_id res chain seq x y z
N ARG A 1 -20.62 -23.34 17.72
CA ARG A 1 -21.16 -23.84 16.42
C ARG A 1 -21.64 -22.71 15.50
N ARG A 2 -22.29 -21.63 15.98
CA ARG A 2 -22.73 -20.50 15.13
C ARG A 2 -21.59 -19.71 14.46
N GLN A 3 -20.46 -19.55 15.11
CA GLN A 3 -19.31 -18.82 14.53
C GLN A 3 -18.62 -19.59 13.39
N ARG A 4 -18.60 -20.93 13.40
CA ARG A 4 -18.11 -21.74 12.27
C ARG A 4 -18.95 -21.60 11.00
N GLN A 5 -20.26 -21.46 11.13
CA GLN A 5 -21.12 -21.31 9.98
C GLN A 5 -21.01 -19.93 9.31
N MET A 6 -20.63 -18.88 10.08
CA MET A 6 -20.44 -17.56 9.53
C MET A 6 -19.17 -17.44 8.66
N CYS A 7 -18.09 -18.16 9.02
CA CYS A 7 -16.86 -18.24 8.19
C CYS A 7 -17.05 -19.07 6.90
N ILE A 8 -17.97 -20.03 6.87
CA ILE A 8 -18.22 -20.90 5.70
C ILE A 8 -19.04 -20.19 4.63
N ARG A 9 -19.88 -19.21 5.02
CA ARG A 9 -20.77 -18.49 4.11
C ARG A 9 -20.08 -17.38 3.31
N ASP A 10 -18.97 -16.85 3.83
CA ASP A 10 -18.18 -15.81 3.20
C ASP A 10 -16.89 -16.42 2.66
N ARG A 11 -16.87 -16.95 1.50
CA ARG A 11 -15.78 -17.44 0.62
C ARG A 11 -14.32 -17.45 1.14
N VAL A 12 -14.04 -16.94 2.33
CA VAL A 12 -12.76 -17.05 3.02
C VAL A 12 -12.78 -18.37 3.79
N LYS A 13 -12.17 -19.41 3.23
CA LYS A 13 -11.91 -20.67 3.93
C LYS A 13 -10.97 -20.36 5.10
N CYS A 14 -11.53 -20.04 6.26
CA CYS A 14 -10.76 -19.91 7.48
C CYS A 14 -10.30 -21.29 7.92
N ILE A 15 -9.06 -21.64 7.60
CA ILE A 15 -8.43 -22.91 8.01
C ILE A 15 -8.14 -22.89 9.52
N ARG A 16 -7.96 -21.71 10.11
CA ARG A 16 -7.79 -21.48 11.55
C ARG A 16 -8.57 -20.25 12.00
N GLN A 17 -9.24 -20.34 13.11
CA GLN A 17 -10.03 -19.24 13.70
C GLN A 17 -9.16 -18.01 14.03
N GLU A 18 -7.93 -18.22 14.47
CA GLU A 18 -6.95 -17.17 14.76
C GLU A 18 -6.56 -16.37 13.49
N THR A 19 -6.42 -17.03 12.35
CA THR A 19 -6.10 -16.39 11.07
C THR A 19 -7.23 -15.48 10.60
N CYS A 20 -8.50 -15.86 10.83
CA CYS A 20 -9.66 -15.03 10.49
C CYS A 20 -9.71 -13.74 11.31
N ILE A 21 -9.40 -13.81 12.60
CA ILE A 21 -9.40 -12.62 13.47
C ILE A 21 -8.31 -11.64 13.01
N GLY A 22 -7.13 -12.15 12.67
CA GLY A 22 -6.03 -11.32 12.16
C GLY A 22 -6.36 -10.62 10.85
N VAL A 23 -6.93 -11.33 9.88
CA VAL A 23 -7.33 -10.75 8.58
C VAL A 23 -8.42 -9.67 8.77
N LEU A 24 -9.42 -9.92 9.59
CA LEU A 24 -10.45 -8.93 9.90
C LEU A 24 -9.89 -7.69 10.59
N ALA A 25 -8.92 -7.85 11.50
CA ALA A 25 -8.27 -6.73 12.17
C ALA A 25 -7.50 -5.86 11.17
N VAL A 26 -6.76 -6.47 10.24
CA VAL A 26 -6.06 -5.74 9.17
C VAL A 26 -7.04 -4.95 8.31
N HIS A 27 -8.16 -5.55 7.89
CA HIS A 27 -9.18 -4.85 7.09
C HIS A 27 -9.87 -3.71 7.86
N ARG A 28 -10.01 -3.80 9.19
CA ARG A 28 -10.51 -2.69 10.02
C ARG A 28 -9.55 -1.52 10.03
N ILE A 29 -8.25 -1.79 10.17
CA ILE A 29 -7.21 -0.75 10.16
C ILE A 29 -7.11 -0.11 8.78
N THR A 30 -7.14 -0.89 7.70
CA THR A 30 -7.09 -0.35 6.33
C THR A 30 -8.32 0.50 6.00
N LEU A 31 -9.50 0.09 6.45
CA LEU A 31 -10.71 0.90 6.31
C LEU A 31 -10.60 2.21 7.10
N ALA A 32 -10.09 2.16 8.34
CA ALA A 32 -9.87 3.36 9.15
C ALA A 32 -8.93 4.35 8.46
N LEU A 33 -7.81 3.86 7.93
CA LEU A 33 -6.86 4.67 7.16
C LEU A 33 -7.50 5.26 5.90
N ALA A 34 -8.27 4.47 5.16
CA ALA A 34 -8.96 4.94 3.96
C ALA A 34 -9.95 6.07 4.29
N VAL A 35 -10.81 5.88 5.30
CA VAL A 35 -11.78 6.90 5.73
C VAL A 35 -11.07 8.16 6.21
N PHE A 36 -10.01 8.03 7.02
CA PHE A 36 -9.24 9.17 7.52
C PHE A 36 -8.64 10.00 6.37
N HIS A 37 -8.00 9.35 5.39
CA HIS A 37 -7.40 10.06 4.26
C HIS A 37 -8.44 10.65 3.30
N VAL A 38 -9.57 9.97 3.09
CA VAL A 38 -10.68 10.53 2.31
C VAL A 38 -11.22 11.79 2.97
N VAL A 39 -11.45 11.78 4.28
CA VAL A 39 -11.92 12.97 5.01
C VAL A 39 -10.91 14.11 4.90
N LEU A 40 -9.61 13.84 5.13
CA LEU A 40 -8.57 14.86 4.94
C LEU A 40 -8.53 15.38 3.50
N GLY A 41 -8.63 14.51 2.51
CA GLY A 41 -8.69 14.90 1.10
C GLY A 41 -9.89 15.80 0.78
N LEU A 42 -11.07 15.45 1.29
CA LEU A 42 -12.28 16.27 1.12
C LEU A 42 -12.15 17.65 1.79
N MET A 43 -11.50 17.72 2.97
CA MET A 43 -11.24 19.01 3.64
C MET A 43 -10.28 19.90 2.87
N LEU A 44 -9.42 19.32 2.05
CA LEU A 44 -8.42 20.02 1.23
C LEU A 44 -8.89 20.31 -0.20
N LEU A 45 -10.10 19.87 -0.57
CA LEU A 45 -10.68 20.22 -1.87
C LEU A 45 -10.74 21.75 -2.02
N GLU A 46 -10.37 22.22 -3.22
CA GLU A 46 -10.35 23.65 -3.58
C GLU A 46 -9.24 24.49 -2.92
N VAL A 47 -8.37 23.92 -2.09
CA VAL A 47 -7.21 24.65 -1.56
C VAL A 47 -6.20 24.85 -2.70
N ARG A 48 -6.15 26.06 -3.26
CA ARG A 48 -5.25 26.42 -4.41
C ARG A 48 -3.96 27.11 -3.98
N ASN A 49 -3.92 27.70 -2.79
CA ASN A 49 -2.79 28.48 -2.32
C ASN A 49 -2.32 28.04 -0.94
N SER A 50 -0.99 28.06 -0.73
CA SER A 50 -0.36 27.76 0.57
C SER A 50 -0.72 28.77 1.67
N ARG A 51 -1.30 29.94 1.31
CA ARG A 51 -1.75 30.97 2.25
C ARG A 51 -3.16 30.72 2.82
N ASP A 52 -3.87 29.73 2.29
CA ASP A 52 -5.19 29.38 2.76
C ASP A 52 -5.11 28.82 4.19
N PRO A 53 -5.97 29.23 5.14
CA PRO A 53 -5.96 28.69 6.50
C PRO A 53 -6.17 27.17 6.51
N ARG A 54 -6.83 26.60 5.50
CA ARG A 54 -6.99 25.16 5.33
C ARG A 54 -5.69 24.44 4.96
N ALA A 55 -4.72 25.12 4.31
CA ALA A 55 -3.42 24.56 4.00
C ALA A 55 -2.61 24.27 5.27
N SER A 56 -2.87 24.98 6.36
CA SER A 56 -2.24 24.72 7.67
C SER A 56 -2.62 23.34 8.24
N ILE A 57 -3.79 22.81 7.86
CA ILE A 57 -4.21 21.45 8.23
C ILE A 57 -3.26 20.42 7.60
N GLN A 58 -2.79 20.63 6.36
CA GLN A 58 -1.85 19.73 5.69
C GLN A 58 -0.46 19.78 6.32
N ASN A 59 0.05 20.99 6.56
CA ASN A 59 1.44 21.21 6.99
C ASN A 59 1.65 21.18 8.50
N GLY A 60 0.57 21.31 9.28
CA GLY A 60 0.64 21.37 10.74
C GLY A 60 -0.35 20.41 11.41
N TRP A 61 -0.62 20.68 12.67
CA TRP A 61 -1.64 19.99 13.47
C TRP A 61 -1.44 18.49 13.61
N TRP A 62 -0.19 18.06 13.76
CA TRP A 62 0.17 16.63 13.86
C TRP A 62 -0.49 15.95 15.06
N GLY A 63 -0.58 16.62 16.21
CA GLY A 63 -1.23 16.08 17.42
C GLY A 63 -2.70 15.72 17.16
N PRO A 64 -3.55 16.68 16.76
CA PRO A 64 -4.95 16.41 16.41
C PRO A 64 -5.14 15.37 15.31
N LYS A 65 -4.25 15.30 14.30
CA LYS A 65 -4.31 14.27 13.25
C LYS A 65 -4.09 12.86 13.80
N ILE A 66 -3.06 12.70 14.64
CA ILE A 66 -2.79 11.39 15.25
C ILE A 66 -3.94 10.99 16.18
N LEU A 67 -4.45 11.92 16.98
CA LEU A 67 -5.57 11.65 17.89
C LEU A 67 -6.83 11.26 17.10
N SER A 68 -7.16 11.99 16.03
CA SER A 68 -8.32 11.68 15.17
C SER A 68 -8.14 10.33 14.45
N LEU A 69 -6.94 10.01 13.98
CA LEU A 69 -6.64 8.70 13.38
C LEU A 69 -6.88 7.56 14.39
N LEU A 70 -6.37 7.70 15.62
CA LEU A 70 -6.57 6.70 16.68
C LEU A 70 -8.06 6.56 17.03
N ALA A 71 -8.80 7.67 17.10
CA ALA A 71 -10.23 7.65 17.35
C ALA A 71 -11.00 6.92 16.23
N VAL A 72 -10.65 7.16 14.97
CA VAL A 72 -11.24 6.45 13.82
C VAL A 72 -10.91 4.96 13.86
N ILE A 73 -9.66 4.58 14.17
CA ILE A 73 -9.29 3.17 14.32
C ILE A 73 -10.15 2.51 15.40
N MET A 74 -10.26 3.11 16.57
CA MET A 74 -11.09 2.58 17.65
C MET A 74 -12.57 2.44 17.25
N ALA A 75 -13.12 3.43 16.53
CA ALA A 75 -14.48 3.38 16.00
C ALA A 75 -14.69 2.21 15.03
N MET A 76 -13.70 1.88 14.18
CA MET A 76 -13.79 0.75 13.25
C MET A 76 -13.79 -0.62 13.94
N PHE A 77 -13.26 -0.71 15.17
CA PHE A 77 -13.37 -1.94 15.95
C PHE A 77 -14.76 -2.17 16.53
N LEU A 78 -15.57 -1.10 16.68
CA LEU A 78 -16.97 -1.18 17.12
C LEU A 78 -17.93 -1.57 15.98
N LEU A 79 -17.50 -1.45 14.70
CA LEU A 79 -18.32 -1.79 13.54
C LEU A 79 -18.59 -3.31 13.44
N PRO A 80 -19.81 -3.69 13.02
CA PRO A 80 -20.15 -5.09 12.81
C PRO A 80 -19.29 -5.70 11.68
N SER A 81 -18.89 -6.96 11.85
CA SER A 81 -18.01 -7.67 10.92
C SER A 81 -18.56 -7.76 9.48
N GLY A 82 -19.89 -7.69 9.30
CA GLY A 82 -20.51 -7.72 7.98
C GLY A 82 -20.08 -6.55 7.08
N VAL A 83 -19.94 -5.34 7.64
CA VAL A 83 -19.46 -4.16 6.90
C VAL A 83 -18.02 -4.33 6.48
N ILE A 84 -17.19 -4.88 7.37
CA ILE A 84 -15.76 -5.11 7.09
C ILE A 84 -15.58 -6.16 5.99
N VAL A 85 -16.38 -7.21 6.00
CA VAL A 85 -16.36 -8.25 4.95
C VAL A 85 -16.81 -7.68 3.60
N ALA A 86 -17.86 -6.83 3.58
CA ALA A 86 -18.28 -6.16 2.36
C ALA A 86 -17.17 -5.24 1.82
N TRP A 87 -16.54 -4.44 2.68
CA TRP A 87 -15.37 -3.64 2.32
C TRP A 87 -14.26 -4.49 1.70
N ALA A 88 -13.85 -5.57 2.38
CA ALA A 88 -12.76 -6.44 1.96
C ALA A 88 -13.00 -7.13 0.61
N ASN A 89 -14.26 -7.49 0.33
CA ASN A 89 -14.59 -8.26 -0.88
C ASN A 89 -14.87 -7.39 -2.11
N TYR A 90 -15.43 -6.20 -1.93
CA TYR A 90 -15.89 -5.39 -3.07
C TYR A 90 -15.06 -4.13 -3.27
N VAL A 91 -14.76 -3.41 -2.19
CA VAL A 91 -14.17 -2.08 -2.29
C VAL A 91 -12.64 -2.14 -2.26
N ALA A 92 -12.06 -2.86 -1.31
CA ALA A 92 -10.61 -2.95 -1.14
C ALA A 92 -9.88 -3.48 -2.38
N PRO A 93 -10.36 -4.51 -3.12
CA PRO A 93 -9.69 -4.99 -4.32
C PRO A 93 -9.66 -3.95 -5.45
N LEU A 94 -10.75 -3.20 -5.64
CA LEU A 94 -10.81 -2.15 -6.66
C LEU A 94 -9.79 -1.03 -6.38
N PHE A 95 -9.73 -0.57 -5.13
CA PHE A 95 -8.75 0.43 -4.74
C PHE A 95 -7.31 -0.10 -4.76
N ALA A 96 -7.11 -1.38 -4.44
CA ALA A 96 -5.80 -2.02 -4.56
C ALA A 96 -5.31 -2.06 -6.02
N MET A 97 -6.19 -2.40 -6.97
CA MET A 97 -5.86 -2.36 -8.40
C MET A 97 -5.53 -0.94 -8.87
N ALA A 98 -6.35 0.04 -8.50
CA ALA A 98 -6.11 1.44 -8.82
C ALA A 98 -4.80 1.94 -8.22
N PHE A 99 -4.49 1.58 -6.97
CA PHE A 99 -3.25 1.94 -6.29
C PHE A 99 -2.02 1.35 -6.99
N ILE A 100 -2.07 0.07 -7.38
CA ILE A 100 -0.98 -0.59 -8.12
C ILE A 100 -0.76 0.12 -9.47
N PHE A 101 -1.84 0.44 -10.20
CA PHE A 101 -1.75 1.14 -11.48
C PHE A 101 -1.13 2.53 -11.32
N LEU A 102 -1.63 3.34 -10.37
CA LEU A 102 -1.06 4.65 -10.08
C LEU A 102 0.40 4.54 -9.62
N GLY A 103 0.72 3.55 -8.78
CA GLY A 103 2.09 3.30 -8.34
C GLY A 103 3.03 2.99 -9.49
N LEU A 104 2.60 2.21 -10.48
CA LEU A 104 3.38 1.93 -11.68
C LEU A 104 3.61 3.22 -12.51
N VAL A 105 2.58 4.03 -12.72
CA VAL A 105 2.71 5.30 -13.44
C VAL A 105 3.70 6.23 -12.73
N LEU A 106 3.56 6.42 -11.43
CA LEU A 106 4.46 7.25 -10.63
C LEU A 106 5.89 6.72 -10.61
N LEU A 107 6.07 5.39 -10.60
CA LEU A 107 7.40 4.78 -10.65
C LEU A 107 8.09 5.03 -11.98
N VAL A 108 7.35 4.94 -13.10
CA VAL A 108 7.88 5.25 -14.44
C VAL A 108 8.24 6.72 -14.54
N ASP A 109 7.36 7.62 -14.09
CA ASP A 109 7.59 9.06 -14.08
C ASP A 109 8.82 9.44 -13.23
N PHE A 110 8.94 8.84 -12.04
CA PHE A 110 10.12 8.99 -11.19
C PHE A 110 11.40 8.52 -11.89
N ALA A 111 11.37 7.35 -12.55
CA ALA A 111 12.54 6.81 -13.25
C ALA A 111 12.97 7.73 -14.41
N HIS A 112 12.03 8.30 -15.17
CA HIS A 112 12.32 9.29 -16.21
C HIS A 112 12.92 10.55 -15.63
N THR A 113 12.28 11.16 -14.64
CA THR A 113 12.76 12.39 -13.98
C THR A 113 14.15 12.20 -13.39
N TRP A 114 14.40 11.04 -12.75
CA TRP A 114 15.72 10.69 -12.21
C TRP A 114 16.78 10.64 -13.32
N SER A 115 16.47 9.94 -14.42
CA SER A 115 17.37 9.80 -15.56
C SER A 115 17.69 11.16 -16.19
N GLU A 116 16.68 11.99 -16.43
CA GLU A 116 16.84 13.33 -16.99
C GLU A 116 17.68 14.22 -16.07
N THR A 117 17.43 14.18 -14.76
CA THR A 117 18.22 14.96 -13.79
C THR A 117 19.69 14.55 -13.80
N CYS A 118 19.98 13.25 -13.83
CA CYS A 118 21.36 12.77 -13.89
C CYS A 118 22.07 13.17 -15.18
N LEU A 119 21.35 13.17 -16.33
CA LEU A 119 21.90 13.57 -17.63
C LEU A 119 22.14 15.09 -17.67
N ASP A 120 21.20 15.91 -17.21
CA ASP A 120 21.34 17.37 -17.17
C ASP A 120 22.50 17.81 -16.28
N GLU A 121 22.68 17.18 -15.12
CA GLU A 121 23.82 17.45 -14.25
C GLU A 121 25.15 17.01 -14.87
N TRP A 122 25.17 15.91 -15.61
CA TRP A 122 26.36 15.47 -16.34
C TRP A 122 26.73 16.46 -17.47
N GLU A 123 25.75 16.90 -18.26
CA GLU A 123 25.95 17.86 -19.34
C GLU A 123 26.42 19.24 -18.81
N ARG A 124 25.84 19.70 -17.70
CA ARG A 124 26.19 21.01 -17.10
C ARG A 124 27.58 21.05 -16.48
N HIS A 125 27.97 20.01 -15.79
CA HIS A 125 29.21 20.00 -15.02
C HIS A 125 30.36 19.23 -15.67
N GLY A 126 30.09 18.46 -16.73
CA GLY A 126 31.08 17.61 -17.41
C GLY A 126 31.68 16.53 -16.48
N ASN A 127 31.02 16.22 -15.37
CA ASN A 127 31.52 15.31 -14.37
C ASN A 127 30.97 13.90 -14.60
N ASP A 128 31.84 12.95 -14.95
CA ASP A 128 31.47 11.56 -15.22
C ASP A 128 30.85 10.84 -14.01
N VAL A 129 30.91 11.39 -12.82
CA VAL A 129 30.29 10.80 -11.62
C VAL A 129 28.80 10.59 -11.80
N TRP A 130 28.09 11.54 -12.40
CA TRP A 130 26.66 11.45 -12.65
C TRP A 130 26.29 10.33 -13.60
N LYS A 131 27.12 10.08 -14.60
CA LYS A 131 27.00 8.94 -15.51
C LYS A 131 27.13 7.60 -14.76
N TYR A 132 28.14 7.49 -13.86
CA TYR A 132 28.32 6.29 -13.06
C TYR A 132 27.19 6.08 -12.04
N ILE A 133 26.63 7.15 -11.48
CA ILE A 133 25.46 7.09 -10.60
C ILE A 133 24.26 6.54 -11.39
N LEU A 134 23.98 7.06 -12.57
CA LEU A 134 22.86 6.61 -13.41
C LEU A 134 23.00 5.12 -13.79
N VAL A 135 24.16 4.72 -14.29
CA VAL A 135 24.42 3.32 -14.69
C VAL A 135 24.41 2.41 -13.47
N GLY A 136 25.03 2.86 -12.35
CA GLY A 136 25.08 2.10 -11.11
C GLY A 136 23.71 1.88 -10.47
N THR A 137 22.85 2.90 -10.46
CA THR A 137 21.49 2.78 -9.93
C THR A 137 20.61 1.88 -10.80
N THR A 138 20.73 1.96 -12.12
CA THR A 138 19.96 1.08 -13.04
C THR A 138 20.40 -0.36 -12.93
N LEU A 139 21.70 -0.65 -13.02
CA LEU A 139 22.22 -2.01 -12.88
C LEU A 139 21.96 -2.57 -11.46
N GLY A 140 22.14 -1.75 -10.42
CA GLY A 140 21.88 -2.13 -9.04
C GLY A 140 20.40 -2.48 -8.82
N SER A 141 19.48 -1.73 -9.39
CA SER A 141 18.05 -2.04 -9.29
C SER A 141 17.67 -3.35 -9.99
N TYR A 142 18.22 -3.62 -11.17
CA TYR A 142 18.01 -4.91 -11.86
C TYR A 142 18.55 -6.10 -11.06
N MET A 143 19.75 -5.97 -10.50
CA MET A 143 20.33 -7.00 -9.66
C MET A 143 19.51 -7.24 -8.39
N LEU A 144 19.06 -6.16 -7.75
CA LEU A 144 18.22 -6.23 -6.56
C LEU A 144 16.89 -6.97 -6.84
N VAL A 145 16.23 -6.62 -7.95
CA VAL A 145 14.97 -7.27 -8.35
C VAL A 145 15.20 -8.74 -8.67
N ALA A 146 16.27 -9.09 -9.40
CA ALA A 146 16.60 -10.47 -9.71
C ALA A 146 16.84 -11.30 -8.44
N VAL A 147 17.65 -10.78 -7.51
CA VAL A 147 17.91 -11.45 -6.24
C VAL A 147 16.63 -11.58 -5.41
N ALA A 148 15.83 -10.51 -5.28
CA ALA A 148 14.57 -10.54 -4.55
C ALA A 148 13.60 -11.57 -5.16
N THR A 149 13.50 -11.64 -6.48
CA THR A 149 12.63 -12.61 -7.17
C THR A 149 13.07 -14.05 -6.89
N VAL A 150 14.38 -14.32 -6.97
CA VAL A 150 14.92 -15.65 -6.65
C VAL A 150 14.66 -16.03 -5.19
N LEU A 151 14.89 -15.10 -4.26
CA LEU A 151 14.62 -15.34 -2.84
C LEU A 151 13.13 -15.61 -2.57
N LEU A 152 12.24 -14.79 -3.14
CA LEU A 152 10.80 -15.00 -3.03
C LEU A 152 10.40 -16.37 -3.60
N TYR A 153 10.97 -16.76 -4.73
CA TYR A 153 10.71 -18.06 -5.33
C TYR A 153 11.18 -19.22 -4.44
N ILE A 154 12.39 -19.12 -3.88
CA ILE A 154 12.95 -20.15 -2.99
C ILE A 154 12.10 -20.28 -1.70
N PHE A 155 11.69 -19.16 -1.10
CA PHE A 155 10.97 -19.18 0.18
C PHE A 155 9.48 -19.51 0.04
N PHE A 156 8.83 -19.11 -1.06
CA PHE A 156 7.37 -19.24 -1.19
C PHE A 156 6.92 -20.30 -2.20
N ALA A 157 7.75 -20.68 -3.19
CA ALA A 157 7.37 -21.69 -4.17
C ALA A 157 7.45 -23.16 -3.71
N PRO A 158 8.34 -23.57 -2.78
CA PRO A 158 8.44 -25.00 -2.41
C PRO A 158 7.19 -25.59 -1.76
N VAL A 159 6.25 -24.75 -1.32
CA VAL A 159 5.01 -25.24 -0.68
C VAL A 159 3.99 -25.82 -1.68
N SER A 160 4.10 -25.49 -2.97
CA SER A 160 3.12 -25.94 -3.99
C SER A 160 3.41 -27.30 -4.60
N TYR A 161 4.63 -27.80 -4.54
CA TYR A 161 5.01 -29.06 -5.20
C TYR A 161 4.77 -30.32 -4.38
N THR A 162 4.55 -30.21 -3.07
CA THR A 162 4.32 -31.38 -2.20
C THR A 162 2.92 -31.95 -2.28
N HIS A 163 1.96 -31.26 -2.91
CA HIS A 163 0.57 -31.74 -3.03
C HIS A 163 0.27 -32.42 -4.39
N LEU A 164 1.20 -32.43 -5.33
CA LEU A 164 1.00 -33.01 -6.67
C LEU A 164 1.61 -34.39 -6.86
N THR A 165 2.27 -34.96 -5.86
CA THR A 165 2.94 -36.27 -5.95
C THR A 165 2.44 -37.27 -4.90
N LEU A 166 1.12 -37.41 -4.73
CA LEU A 166 0.54 -38.58 -4.05
C LEU A 166 -0.49 -39.21 -4.98
N PRO A 167 -0.27 -40.48 -5.35
CA PRO A 167 -1.19 -41.26 -6.16
C PRO A 167 -2.49 -41.57 -5.40
#